data_2e580432ccd8a3bf0da3c8c4710d0468
#
_entry.id   2e580432ccd8a3bf0da3c8c4710d0468
#
_cell.length_a   1.000
_cell.length_b   1.000
_cell.length_c   1.000
_cell.angle_alpha   90.00
_cell.angle_beta   90.00
_cell.angle_gamma   90.00
#
_symmetry.space_group_name_H-M   'P 1'
#
loop_
_entity.id
_entity.type
_entity.pdbx_description
1 polymer ?
#
loop_
_entity_poly.entity_id
_entity_poly.type
_entity_poly.pdbx_seq_one_letter_code
_entity_poly.pdbx_strand_id
1 'polypeptide(L)'
;MSLLPVTLVQTAYLVPNLEEGCAALNRAFGWGPFLGGTEGVLTEHTYRGQPADPIRIRGVFVQTGDLNVEVIEVVSQGPCAFNESLRADGQPVLHHCATFAADYEATRDHLVAQGYPVVSEFGFAGRRICYVDTRSLIGFMTEVYPDLPIIRAMYAEAREAAAARPGDAAIIPWQAMG
;
A
#
# COMPACT_ATOMS: atom_id res chain seq x y z
N MET A 1 9.12 -22.07 7.55
CA MET A 1 8.29 -21.28 8.49
C MET A 1 6.82 -21.53 8.19
N SER A 2 5.94 -21.42 9.18
CA SER A 2 4.48 -21.56 8.93
C SER A 2 4.00 -20.34 8.13
N LEU A 3 3.11 -20.56 7.14
CA LEU A 3 2.42 -19.49 6.41
C LEU A 3 1.42 -18.74 7.28
N LEU A 4 0.98 -19.35 8.36
CA LEU A 4 -0.07 -18.85 9.25
C LEU A 4 0.47 -18.65 10.68
N PRO A 5 -0.03 -17.64 11.42
CA PRO A 5 -1.05 -16.67 10.98
C PRO A 5 -0.47 -15.61 10.04
N VAL A 6 -1.28 -15.09 9.11
CA VAL A 6 -0.96 -13.87 8.35
C VAL A 6 -1.10 -12.67 9.29
N THR A 7 -0.05 -11.87 9.41
CA THR A 7 -0.05 -10.68 10.28
C THR A 7 -0.15 -9.42 9.43
N LEU A 8 -1.19 -8.62 9.65
CA LEU A 8 -1.35 -7.33 8.98
C LEU A 8 -0.46 -6.28 9.65
N VAL A 9 0.24 -5.49 8.85
CA VAL A 9 1.26 -4.52 9.30
C VAL A 9 0.97 -3.09 8.87
N GLN A 10 0.06 -2.89 7.92
CA GLN A 10 -0.29 -1.59 7.36
C GLN A 10 -1.76 -1.56 6.94
N THR A 11 -2.35 -0.39 6.95
CA THR A 11 -3.61 -0.10 6.24
C THR A 11 -3.36 0.96 5.19
N ALA A 12 -4.05 0.89 4.04
CA ALA A 12 -3.88 1.83 2.96
C ALA A 12 -5.21 2.42 2.48
N TYR A 13 -5.21 3.73 2.28
CA TYR A 13 -6.36 4.49 1.83
C TYR A 13 -6.10 5.10 0.45
N LEU A 14 -7.06 4.95 -0.46
CA LEU A 14 -7.09 5.75 -1.69
C LEU A 14 -7.75 7.09 -1.41
N VAL A 15 -7.13 8.14 -1.92
CA VAL A 15 -7.63 9.51 -1.85
C VAL A 15 -7.65 10.14 -3.26
N PRO A 16 -8.57 11.06 -3.55
CA PRO A 16 -8.62 11.72 -4.86
C PRO A 16 -7.46 12.70 -5.10
N ASN A 17 -6.88 13.23 -4.03
CA ASN A 17 -5.70 14.12 -4.06
C ASN A 17 -4.86 13.87 -2.82
N LEU A 18 -3.56 13.63 -3.03
CA LEU A 18 -2.64 13.22 -1.96
C LEU A 18 -2.44 14.32 -0.92
N GLU A 19 -2.20 15.54 -1.36
CA GLU A 19 -1.93 16.68 -0.48
C GLU A 19 -3.16 17.02 0.38
N GLU A 20 -4.33 17.04 -0.22
CA GLU A 20 -5.60 17.29 0.49
C GLU A 20 -5.91 16.17 1.49
N GLY A 21 -5.68 14.91 1.09
CA GLY A 21 -5.86 13.74 1.95
C GLY A 21 -4.93 13.79 3.17
N CYS A 22 -3.63 14.03 2.97
CA CYS A 22 -2.65 14.17 4.05
C CYS A 22 -3.01 15.33 4.98
N ALA A 23 -3.36 16.50 4.42
CA ALA A 23 -3.76 17.65 5.23
C ALA A 23 -5.03 17.40 6.04
N ALA A 24 -6.00 16.67 5.50
CA ALA A 24 -7.22 16.29 6.21
C ALA A 24 -6.92 15.33 7.37
N LEU A 25 -6.09 14.31 7.16
CA LEU A 25 -5.66 13.37 8.18
C LEU A 25 -4.85 14.06 9.29
N ASN A 26 -3.94 14.97 8.92
CA ASN A 26 -3.20 15.75 9.90
C ASN A 26 -4.13 16.62 10.75
N ARG A 27 -5.06 17.38 10.16
CA ARG A 27 -6.02 18.20 10.92
C ARG A 27 -6.91 17.38 11.84
N ALA A 28 -7.35 16.20 11.38
CA ALA A 28 -8.30 15.39 12.14
C ALA A 28 -7.64 14.58 13.26
N PHE A 29 -6.44 14.04 13.02
CA PHE A 29 -5.80 13.07 13.89
C PHE A 29 -4.42 13.48 14.37
N GLY A 30 -3.84 14.57 13.87
CA GLY A 30 -2.46 14.96 14.14
C GLY A 30 -1.42 14.02 13.52
N TRP A 31 -1.79 13.26 12.48
CA TRP A 31 -0.85 12.35 11.81
C TRP A 31 0.17 13.10 10.96
N GLY A 32 1.40 12.61 10.95
CA GLY A 32 2.52 13.15 10.19
C GLY A 32 3.85 13.06 10.95
N PRO A 33 4.98 13.29 10.28
CA PRO A 33 5.10 13.65 8.86
C PRO A 33 4.74 12.49 7.93
N PHE A 34 4.47 12.81 6.67
CA PHE A 34 4.13 11.86 5.60
C PHE A 34 5.36 11.65 4.70
N LEU A 35 5.83 10.40 4.58
CA LEU A 35 7.04 10.10 3.80
C LEU A 35 6.68 9.56 2.42
N GLY A 36 7.21 10.18 1.37
CA GLY A 36 6.94 9.81 -0.03
C GLY A 36 6.47 10.98 -0.87
N GLY A 37 5.37 10.79 -1.60
CA GLY A 37 4.70 11.82 -2.40
C GLY A 37 5.22 11.98 -3.82
N THR A 38 6.38 11.41 -4.16
CA THR A 38 6.87 11.34 -5.55
C THR A 38 6.07 10.30 -6.32
N GLU A 39 5.79 10.58 -7.58
CA GLU A 39 5.14 9.62 -8.46
C GLU A 39 6.04 8.39 -8.68
N GLY A 40 5.48 7.22 -8.42
CA GLY A 40 6.09 5.92 -8.67
C GLY A 40 5.40 5.19 -9.82
N VAL A 41 6.15 4.31 -10.48
CA VAL A 41 5.65 3.45 -11.55
C VAL A 41 5.84 1.99 -11.16
N LEU A 42 4.73 1.26 -11.02
CA LEU A 42 4.71 -0.17 -10.74
C LEU A 42 4.72 -0.90 -12.08
N THR A 43 5.86 -1.48 -12.42
CA THR A 43 6.11 -2.13 -13.72
C THR A 43 5.76 -3.62 -13.70
N GLU A 44 5.92 -4.30 -14.84
CA GLU A 44 5.62 -5.74 -14.99
C GLU A 44 4.23 -6.11 -14.45
N HIS A 45 3.27 -5.20 -14.65
CA HIS A 45 1.93 -5.32 -14.10
C HIS A 45 1.11 -6.37 -14.85
N THR A 46 0.42 -7.20 -14.08
CA THR A 46 -0.67 -8.04 -14.56
C THR A 46 -1.95 -7.70 -13.81
N TYR A 47 -3.06 -7.63 -14.55
CA TYR A 47 -4.39 -7.44 -14.00
C TYR A 47 -5.23 -8.69 -14.25
N ARG A 48 -5.72 -9.32 -13.19
CA ARG A 48 -6.46 -10.60 -13.23
C ARG A 48 -5.77 -11.65 -14.08
N GLY A 49 -4.43 -11.75 -13.93
CA GLY A 49 -3.60 -12.73 -14.63
C GLY A 49 -3.27 -12.39 -16.09
N GLN A 50 -3.70 -11.25 -16.62
CA GLN A 50 -3.35 -10.79 -17.97
C GLN A 50 -2.35 -9.62 -17.91
N PRO A 51 -1.39 -9.55 -18.85
CA PRO A 51 -0.51 -8.38 -18.95
C PRO A 51 -1.32 -7.09 -19.07
N ALA A 52 -0.89 -6.05 -18.36
CA ALA A 52 -1.56 -4.75 -18.33
C ALA A 52 -0.53 -3.62 -18.29
N ASP A 53 -0.99 -2.39 -18.56
CA ASP A 53 -0.13 -1.21 -18.50
C ASP A 53 0.43 -0.99 -17.10
N PRO A 54 1.65 -0.42 -16.96
CA PRO A 54 2.21 -0.05 -15.68
C PRO A 54 1.27 0.86 -14.89
N ILE A 55 1.23 0.65 -13.57
CA ILE A 55 0.42 1.49 -12.67
C ILE A 55 1.26 2.67 -12.20
N ARG A 56 0.70 3.88 -12.27
CA ARG A 56 1.29 5.11 -11.74
C ARG A 56 0.50 5.57 -10.53
N ILE A 57 1.20 5.78 -9.44
CA ILE A 57 0.64 6.23 -8.16
C ILE A 57 1.54 7.27 -7.52
N ARG A 58 0.96 8.05 -6.62
CA ARG A 58 1.69 8.83 -5.61
C ARG A 58 1.27 8.30 -4.25
N GLY A 59 2.23 7.89 -3.45
CA GLY A 59 1.96 7.30 -2.14
C GLY A 59 2.83 7.90 -1.06
N VAL A 60 2.30 7.92 0.16
CA VAL A 60 3.05 8.28 1.36
C VAL A 60 2.78 7.27 2.47
N PHE A 61 3.77 7.05 3.33
CA PHE A 61 3.60 6.36 4.60
C PHE A 61 3.56 7.36 5.74
N VAL A 62 2.73 7.09 6.73
CA VAL A 62 2.72 7.78 8.01
C VAL A 62 2.61 6.76 9.13
N GLN A 63 3.40 6.93 10.19
CA GLN A 63 3.30 6.08 11.37
C GLN A 63 2.37 6.71 12.40
N THR A 64 1.40 5.92 12.90
CA THR A 64 0.48 6.33 13.96
C THR A 64 0.46 5.27 15.06
N GLY A 65 1.13 5.53 16.16
CA GLY A 65 1.39 4.50 17.17
C GLY A 65 2.13 3.29 16.58
N ASP A 66 1.56 2.08 16.74
CA ASP A 66 2.13 0.85 16.19
C ASP A 66 1.67 0.54 14.76
N LEU A 67 0.72 1.32 14.22
CA LEU A 67 0.16 1.12 12.89
C LEU A 67 0.86 2.00 11.86
N ASN A 68 1.32 1.39 10.77
CA ASN A 68 1.70 2.12 9.57
C ASN A 68 0.45 2.35 8.69
N VAL A 69 0.31 3.56 8.18
CA VAL A 69 -0.77 3.93 7.26
C VAL A 69 -0.18 4.41 5.95
N GLU A 70 -0.68 3.89 4.86
CA GLU A 70 -0.37 4.38 3.52
C GLU A 70 -1.54 5.21 2.98
N VAL A 71 -1.23 6.33 2.32
CA VAL A 71 -2.21 7.17 1.62
C VAL A 71 -1.79 7.26 0.16
N ILE A 72 -2.70 6.92 -0.76
CA ILE A 72 -2.39 6.74 -2.18
C ILE A 72 -3.32 7.60 -3.04
N GLU A 73 -2.73 8.34 -3.96
CA GLU A 73 -3.40 8.94 -5.12
C GLU A 73 -3.08 8.11 -6.36
N VAL A 74 -4.12 7.66 -7.08
CA VAL A 74 -3.96 6.88 -8.31
C VAL A 74 -3.88 7.82 -9.51
N VAL A 75 -2.78 7.77 -10.26
CA VAL A 75 -2.56 8.58 -11.47
C VAL A 75 -3.00 7.85 -12.73
N SER A 76 -2.86 6.51 -12.77
CA SER A 76 -3.27 5.67 -13.90
C SER A 76 -4.78 5.59 -14.06
N GLN A 77 -5.24 5.50 -15.33
CA GLN A 77 -6.65 5.32 -15.68
C GLN A 77 -6.99 3.87 -16.10
N GLY A 78 -5.98 3.02 -16.31
CA GLY A 78 -6.15 1.64 -16.76
C GLY A 78 -6.69 0.70 -15.68
N PRO A 79 -7.13 -0.51 -16.06
CA PRO A 79 -7.63 -1.49 -15.12
C PRO A 79 -6.52 -1.98 -14.17
N CYS A 80 -6.75 -1.83 -12.87
CA CYS A 80 -5.86 -2.29 -11.81
C CYS A 80 -6.64 -2.40 -10.49
N ALA A 81 -6.03 -3.00 -9.48
CA ALA A 81 -6.63 -3.16 -8.16
C ALA A 81 -7.09 -1.83 -7.54
N PHE A 82 -6.32 -0.77 -7.73
CA PHE A 82 -6.67 0.55 -7.21
C PHE A 82 -7.93 1.09 -7.87
N ASN A 83 -7.99 1.10 -9.21
CA ASN A 83 -9.12 1.66 -9.97
C ASN A 83 -10.41 0.87 -9.78
N GLU A 84 -10.33 -0.45 -9.48
CA GLU A 84 -11.51 -1.23 -9.07
C GLU A 84 -12.12 -0.80 -7.74
N SER A 85 -11.31 -0.18 -6.89
CA SER A 85 -11.70 0.19 -5.52
C SER A 85 -12.11 1.65 -5.40
N LEU A 86 -11.82 2.48 -6.41
CA LEU A 86 -12.21 3.89 -6.40
C LEU A 86 -13.73 4.04 -6.31
N ARG A 87 -14.17 4.94 -5.44
CA ARG A 87 -15.58 5.25 -5.28
C ARG A 87 -16.05 6.22 -6.36
N ALA A 88 -17.24 5.98 -6.90
CA ALA A 88 -17.85 6.86 -7.91
C ALA A 88 -18.14 8.28 -7.38
N ASP A 89 -18.31 8.43 -6.07
CA ASP A 89 -18.52 9.71 -5.40
C ASP A 89 -17.20 10.47 -5.07
N GLY A 90 -16.06 9.90 -5.44
CA GLY A 90 -14.74 10.49 -5.19
C GLY A 90 -14.32 10.51 -3.71
N GLN A 91 -15.05 9.83 -2.83
CA GLN A 91 -14.69 9.80 -1.41
C GLN A 91 -13.51 8.84 -1.16
N PRO A 92 -12.67 9.12 -0.15
CA PRO A 92 -11.61 8.20 0.27
C PRO A 92 -12.16 6.81 0.59
N VAL A 93 -11.35 5.77 0.33
CA VAL A 93 -11.73 4.39 0.61
C VAL A 93 -10.56 3.62 1.19
N LEU A 94 -10.81 2.76 2.18
CA LEU A 94 -9.85 1.75 2.63
C LEU A 94 -9.66 0.73 1.51
N HIS A 95 -8.46 0.65 0.96
CA HIS A 95 -8.15 -0.19 -0.18
C HIS A 95 -7.61 -1.56 0.24
N HIS A 96 -6.60 -1.59 1.10
CA HIS A 96 -5.96 -2.84 1.51
C HIS A 96 -5.38 -2.77 2.92
N CYS A 97 -5.08 -3.96 3.44
CA CYS A 97 -4.09 -4.13 4.50
C CYS A 97 -2.93 -4.95 3.94
N ALA A 98 -1.71 -4.60 4.34
CA ALA A 98 -0.52 -5.29 3.85
C ALA A 98 0.02 -6.31 4.85
N THR A 99 0.69 -7.35 4.33
CA THR A 99 1.40 -8.35 5.11
C THR A 99 2.79 -8.63 4.55
N PHE A 100 3.78 -8.82 5.45
CA PHE A 100 5.07 -9.38 5.07
C PHE A 100 4.98 -10.90 4.96
N ALA A 101 5.24 -11.43 3.79
CA ALA A 101 5.28 -12.86 3.53
C ALA A 101 6.72 -13.39 3.61
N ALA A 102 6.98 -14.32 4.49
CA ALA A 102 8.28 -15.02 4.54
C ALA A 102 8.51 -15.85 3.26
N ASP A 103 7.43 -16.35 2.67
CA ASP A 103 7.37 -16.99 1.36
C ASP A 103 6.21 -16.37 0.61
N TYR A 104 6.55 -15.51 -0.35
CA TYR A 104 5.57 -14.73 -1.11
C TYR A 104 4.64 -15.63 -1.92
N GLU A 105 5.23 -16.52 -2.72
CA GLU A 105 4.49 -17.41 -3.62
C GLU A 105 3.55 -18.32 -2.81
N ALA A 106 4.05 -18.93 -1.76
CA ALA A 106 3.23 -19.80 -0.93
C ALA A 106 2.10 -19.07 -0.20
N THR A 107 2.33 -17.82 0.23
CA THR A 107 1.28 -17.01 0.88
C THR A 107 0.21 -16.59 -0.12
N ARG A 108 0.60 -16.10 -1.30
CA ARG A 108 -0.32 -15.77 -2.40
C ARG A 108 -1.15 -17.00 -2.80
N ASP A 109 -0.49 -18.12 -3.06
CA ASP A 109 -1.15 -19.34 -3.54
C ASP A 109 -2.08 -19.95 -2.49
N HIS A 110 -1.74 -19.81 -1.22
CA HIS A 110 -2.64 -20.20 -0.12
C HIS A 110 -3.95 -19.40 -0.17
N LEU A 111 -3.87 -18.06 -0.32
CA LEU A 111 -5.06 -17.21 -0.41
C LEU A 111 -5.89 -17.52 -1.67
N VAL A 112 -5.23 -17.76 -2.80
CA VAL A 112 -5.89 -18.16 -4.06
C VAL A 112 -6.61 -19.50 -3.90
N ALA A 113 -6.00 -20.48 -3.23
CA ALA A 113 -6.62 -21.78 -2.97
C ALA A 113 -7.85 -21.70 -2.05
N GLN A 114 -7.97 -20.63 -1.23
CA GLN A 114 -9.16 -20.33 -0.43
C GLN A 114 -10.26 -19.58 -1.23
N GLY A 115 -10.06 -19.34 -2.53
CA GLY A 115 -11.03 -18.68 -3.40
C GLY A 115 -10.86 -17.16 -3.52
N TYR A 116 -9.75 -16.59 -3.03
CA TYR A 116 -9.46 -15.16 -3.14
C TYR A 116 -8.50 -14.91 -4.31
N PRO A 117 -8.96 -14.41 -5.47
CA PRO A 117 -8.11 -14.25 -6.64
C PRO A 117 -7.14 -13.07 -6.51
N VAL A 118 -5.99 -13.16 -7.20
CA VAL A 118 -5.10 -12.01 -7.40
C VAL A 118 -5.76 -11.03 -8.39
N VAL A 119 -5.86 -9.76 -7.99
CA VAL A 119 -6.38 -8.68 -8.84
C VAL A 119 -5.27 -8.01 -9.62
N SER A 120 -4.24 -7.55 -8.93
CA SER A 120 -3.04 -6.98 -9.56
C SER A 120 -1.79 -7.61 -8.97
N GLU A 121 -0.81 -7.86 -9.82
CA GLU A 121 0.53 -8.26 -9.42
C GLU A 121 1.55 -7.45 -10.23
N PHE A 122 2.61 -6.93 -9.58
CA PHE A 122 3.58 -6.03 -10.20
C PHE A 122 4.97 -6.21 -9.61
N GLY A 123 5.98 -5.65 -10.31
CA GLY A 123 7.37 -5.62 -9.86
C GLY A 123 7.66 -4.47 -8.92
N PHE A 124 8.40 -4.74 -7.84
CA PHE A 124 8.98 -3.76 -6.94
C PHE A 124 10.32 -4.27 -6.41
N ALA A 125 11.38 -3.46 -6.55
CA ALA A 125 12.75 -3.81 -6.08
C ALA A 125 13.22 -5.20 -6.53
N GLY A 126 12.91 -5.60 -7.77
CA GLY A 126 13.28 -6.91 -8.34
C GLY A 126 12.50 -8.10 -7.78
N ARG A 127 11.39 -7.86 -7.11
CA ARG A 127 10.47 -8.87 -6.55
C ARG A 127 9.03 -8.57 -6.96
N ARG A 128 8.15 -9.52 -6.70
CA ARG A 128 6.71 -9.39 -6.97
C ARG A 128 5.95 -8.98 -5.71
N ILE A 129 4.93 -8.14 -5.91
CA ILE A 129 3.93 -7.76 -4.92
C ILE A 129 2.56 -7.99 -5.56
N CYS A 130 1.56 -8.41 -4.79
CA CYS A 130 0.21 -8.54 -5.31
C CYS A 130 -0.87 -8.06 -4.36
N TYR A 131 -2.01 -7.69 -4.94
CA TYR A 131 -3.28 -7.47 -4.23
C TYR A 131 -4.19 -8.67 -4.47
N VAL A 132 -4.58 -9.32 -3.38
CA VAL A 132 -5.52 -10.44 -3.37
C VAL A 132 -6.91 -9.92 -2.98
N ASP A 133 -7.94 -10.34 -3.71
CA ASP A 133 -9.32 -9.89 -3.49
C ASP A 133 -9.97 -10.56 -2.27
N THR A 134 -9.69 -10.05 -1.10
CA THR A 134 -10.29 -10.48 0.17
C THR A 134 -11.51 -9.62 0.56
N ARG A 135 -12.04 -8.78 -0.33
CA ARG A 135 -13.16 -7.86 -0.03
C ARG A 135 -14.42 -8.58 0.43
N SER A 136 -14.69 -9.77 -0.09
CA SER A 136 -15.84 -10.58 0.35
C SER A 136 -15.69 -11.12 1.78
N LEU A 137 -14.45 -11.21 2.30
CA LEU A 137 -14.16 -11.71 3.63
C LEU A 137 -14.05 -10.59 4.68
N ILE A 138 -13.26 -9.54 4.37
CA ILE A 138 -12.88 -8.51 5.34
C ILE A 138 -13.18 -7.07 4.87
N GLY A 139 -13.80 -6.90 3.69
CA GLY A 139 -14.23 -5.61 3.16
C GLY A 139 -13.17 -4.84 2.35
N PHE A 140 -11.92 -5.28 2.33
CA PHE A 140 -10.81 -4.68 1.60
C PHE A 140 -9.87 -5.76 1.04
N MET A 141 -8.91 -5.38 0.20
CA MET A 141 -7.92 -6.30 -0.36
C MET A 141 -6.80 -6.60 0.65
N THR A 142 -6.13 -7.73 0.45
CA THR A 142 -4.88 -8.03 1.15
C THR A 142 -3.72 -7.84 0.21
N GLU A 143 -2.79 -6.95 0.58
CA GLU A 143 -1.50 -6.83 -0.09
C GLU A 143 -0.53 -7.84 0.49
N VAL A 144 0.07 -8.63 -0.40
CA VAL A 144 1.13 -9.57 -0.06
C VAL A 144 2.42 -9.07 -0.67
N TYR A 145 3.42 -8.78 0.14
CA TYR A 145 4.76 -8.49 -0.33
C TYR A 145 5.82 -9.30 0.41
N PRO A 146 6.93 -9.64 -0.27
CA PRO A 146 8.02 -10.37 0.35
C PRO A 146 8.66 -9.52 1.45
N ASP A 147 9.23 -10.18 2.44
CA ASP A 147 9.95 -9.50 3.53
C ASP A 147 11.29 -8.94 3.01
N LEU A 148 11.25 -7.74 2.42
CA LEU A 148 12.41 -7.09 1.82
C LEU A 148 13.03 -6.05 2.76
N PRO A 149 14.37 -5.99 2.84
CA PRO A 149 15.08 -4.98 3.63
C PRO A 149 14.66 -3.55 3.29
N ILE A 150 14.44 -3.23 1.99
CA ILE A 150 14.04 -1.89 1.57
C ILE A 150 12.66 -1.50 2.12
N ILE A 151 11.68 -2.43 2.10
CA ILE A 151 10.35 -2.15 2.65
C ILE A 151 10.45 -1.97 4.17
N ARG A 152 11.24 -2.82 4.84
CA ARG A 152 11.50 -2.67 6.28
C ARG A 152 12.16 -1.33 6.62
N ALA A 153 13.09 -0.86 5.77
CA ALA A 153 13.73 0.44 5.95
C ALA A 153 12.71 1.60 5.81
N MET A 154 11.79 1.53 4.83
CA MET A 154 10.71 2.51 4.68
C MET A 154 9.82 2.59 5.94
N TYR A 155 9.45 1.44 6.51
CA TYR A 155 8.68 1.41 7.77
C TYR A 155 9.46 1.99 8.95
N ALA A 156 10.77 1.70 9.03
CA ALA A 156 11.63 2.25 10.08
C ALA A 156 11.75 3.77 9.95
N GLU A 157 11.99 4.27 8.73
CA GLU A 157 12.09 5.71 8.44
C GLU A 157 10.79 6.44 8.80
N ALA A 158 9.62 5.88 8.45
CA ALA A 158 8.32 6.47 8.82
C ALA A 158 8.15 6.55 10.35
N ARG A 159 8.57 5.52 11.08
CA ARG A 159 8.52 5.48 12.55
C ARG A 159 9.47 6.50 13.18
N GLU A 160 10.70 6.59 12.68
CA GLU A 160 11.70 7.55 13.14
C GLU A 160 11.25 9.00 12.89
N ALA A 161 10.70 9.27 11.70
CA ALA A 161 10.20 10.60 11.35
C ALA A 161 9.02 11.01 12.23
N ALA A 162 8.07 10.10 12.50
CA ALA A 162 6.95 10.37 13.41
C ALA A 162 7.41 10.64 14.85
N ALA A 163 8.43 9.94 15.32
CA ALA A 163 9.01 10.18 16.64
C ALA A 163 9.78 11.52 16.72
N ALA A 164 10.49 11.88 15.66
CA ALA A 164 11.30 13.12 15.63
C ALA A 164 10.45 14.38 15.43
N ARG A 165 9.34 14.29 14.68
CA ARG A 165 8.48 15.42 14.30
C ARG A 165 6.99 15.07 14.42
N PRO A 166 6.49 14.74 15.62
CA PRO A 166 5.11 14.31 15.80
C PRO A 166 4.12 15.39 15.37
N GLY A 167 3.18 15.02 14.50
CA GLY A 167 2.13 15.93 14.03
C GLY A 167 2.55 16.94 12.95
N ASP A 168 3.77 16.84 12.44
CA ASP A 168 4.21 17.70 11.30
C ASP A 168 3.40 17.36 10.04
N ALA A 169 2.71 18.33 9.45
CA ALA A 169 1.89 18.14 8.26
C ALA A 169 2.69 17.95 6.95
N ALA A 170 4.02 18.03 6.99
CA ALA A 170 4.85 17.98 5.79
C ALA A 170 4.83 16.62 5.11
N ILE A 171 4.80 16.64 3.78
CA ILE A 171 5.16 15.50 2.93
C ILE A 171 6.66 15.59 2.66
N ILE A 172 7.41 14.54 3.01
CA ILE A 172 8.87 14.49 2.91
C ILE A 172 9.28 13.34 2.01
N PRO A 173 10.23 13.55 1.07
CA PRO A 173 10.71 12.46 0.23
C PRO A 173 11.42 11.38 1.06
N TRP A 174 11.35 10.13 0.58
CA TRP A 174 12.10 9.01 1.14
C TRP A 174 13.60 9.24 1.09
N GLN A 175 14.31 8.91 2.18
CA GLN A 175 15.77 8.79 2.20
C GLN A 175 16.21 7.34 1.88
N ALA A 176 15.44 6.35 2.33
CA ALA A 176 15.74 4.93 2.11
C ALA A 176 15.70 4.51 0.62
N MET A 177 15.11 5.33 -0.26
CA MET A 177 15.00 5.08 -1.70
C MET A 177 15.94 5.96 -2.55
N GLY A 178 16.81 6.74 -1.93
CA GLY A 178 17.80 7.62 -2.57
C GLY A 178 19.10 6.91 -2.95
#